data_ae84a916941fad4967c3e82ea573aac5
#
_entry.id   ae84a916941fad4967c3e82ea573aac5
#
_cell.length_a   1.000
_cell.length_b   1.000
_cell.length_c   1.000
_cell.angle_alpha   90.00
_cell.angle_beta   90.00
_cell.angle_gamma   90.00
#
_symmetry.space_group_name_H-M   'P 1'
#
loop_
_entity.id
_entity.type
_entity.pdbx_description
1 polymer ?
#
loop_
_entity_poly.entity_id
_entity_poly.type
_entity_poly.pdbx_seq_one_letter_code
_entity_poly.pdbx_strand_id
1 'polypeptide(L)'
;MDSTENIKSVEAPELSLFLPVLDEEENLRPMHAKIQSALDALGKTAEVIYVDDGSTDKSLEILKELAASDARVRVISLRRNYGQTAAMSAGIDAAKGDILIPMDADLQNDPADIKRLLEKLNEGYDVVSGWRKNRQDKL
;
A
#
# COMPACT_ATOMS: atom_id res chain seq x y z
N MET A 1 -11.93 -6.81 -25.75
CA MET A 1 -11.99 -6.49 -25.34
C MET A 1 -12.18 -6.19 -24.87
N ASP A 2 -12.07 -6.08 -24.83
CA ASP A 2 -12.19 -5.64 -24.29
C ASP A 2 -12.07 -5.29 -23.50
N SER A 3 -11.97 -5.62 -23.03
CA SER A 3 -11.82 -5.06 -22.24
C SER A 3 -10.97 -4.55 -21.87
N THR A 4 -10.52 -4.67 -22.16
CA THR A 4 -9.46 -4.13 -21.93
C THR A 4 -9.41 -2.89 -22.29
N GLU A 5 -10.01 -2.54 -22.97
CA GLU A 5 -10.04 -1.41 -23.26
C GLU A 5 -10.14 -0.49 -22.41
N ASN A 6 -10.59 -0.54 -21.69
CA ASN A 6 -10.71 0.34 -20.87
C ASN A 6 -9.59 0.55 -20.11
N ILE A 7 -8.88 -0.32 -20.11
CA ILE A 7 -7.85 -0.18 -19.40
C ILE A 7 -7.02 0.82 -19.80
N LYS A 8 -7.00 1.02 -20.97
CA LYS A 8 -6.17 1.87 -21.45
C LYS A 8 -6.35 3.17 -21.08
N SER A 9 -7.40 3.49 -20.85
CA SER A 9 -7.59 4.84 -20.55
C SER A 9 -7.18 5.09 -19.13
N VAL A 10 -6.82 4.08 -18.43
CA VAL A 10 -6.41 4.26 -17.08
C VAL A 10 -4.95 4.50 -17.03
N GLU A 11 -4.56 5.67 -16.61
CA GLU A 11 -3.18 5.99 -16.47
C GLU A 11 -2.63 5.42 -15.19
N ALA A 12 -1.36 5.16 -15.16
CA ALA A 12 -0.74 4.69 -13.95
C ALA A 12 -0.84 5.75 -12.88
N PRO A 13 -1.06 5.38 -11.64
CA PRO A 13 -1.10 6.35 -10.56
C PRO A 13 0.29 6.91 -10.29
N GLU A 14 0.34 8.04 -9.62
CA GLU A 14 1.62 8.59 -9.24
C GLU A 14 2.25 7.80 -8.11
N LEU A 15 1.44 7.30 -7.20
CA LEU A 15 1.92 6.60 -6.03
C LEU A 15 1.35 5.21 -5.93
N SER A 16 2.15 4.28 -5.45
CA SER A 16 1.67 2.96 -5.07
C SER A 16 2.08 2.70 -3.64
N LEU A 17 1.09 2.63 -2.75
CA LEU A 17 1.33 2.20 -1.40
C LEU A 17 1.11 0.71 -1.38
N PHE A 18 1.97 -0.05 -0.69
CA PHE A 18 1.73 -1.47 -0.58
C PHE A 18 2.01 -1.92 0.84
N LEU A 19 1.11 -2.73 1.36
CA LEU A 19 1.11 -3.12 2.76
C LEU A 19 0.92 -4.62 2.87
N PRO A 20 1.88 -5.31 3.47
CA PRO A 20 1.66 -6.72 3.78
C PRO A 20 0.73 -6.82 4.98
N VAL A 21 -0.16 -7.78 4.95
CA VAL A 21 -1.17 -7.96 5.99
C VAL A 21 -1.14 -9.41 6.47
N LEU A 22 -1.03 -9.60 7.77
CA LEU A 22 -1.14 -10.92 8.36
C LEU A 22 -1.84 -10.77 9.70
N ASP A 23 -3.08 -11.23 9.76
CA ASP A 23 -3.88 -11.20 10.99
C ASP A 23 -3.93 -9.83 11.64
N GLU A 24 -4.37 -8.85 10.88
CA GLU A 24 -4.48 -7.48 11.34
C GLU A 24 -5.92 -6.98 11.35
N GLU A 25 -6.88 -7.88 11.61
CA GLU A 25 -8.29 -7.50 11.47
C GLU A 25 -8.67 -6.29 12.31
N GLU A 26 -8.02 -6.08 13.44
CA GLU A 26 -8.37 -4.97 14.30
C GLU A 26 -7.84 -3.64 13.82
N ASN A 27 -6.77 -3.67 13.03
CA ASN A 27 -6.08 -2.46 12.64
C ASN A 27 -6.41 -1.97 11.24
N LEU A 28 -6.99 -2.83 10.42
CA LEU A 28 -7.16 -2.50 8.99
C LEU A 28 -8.06 -1.31 8.73
N ARG A 29 -9.23 -1.28 9.37
CA ARG A 29 -10.15 -0.17 9.13
C ARG A 29 -9.59 1.16 9.62
N PRO A 30 -9.07 1.25 10.85
CA PRO A 30 -8.50 2.52 11.28
C PRO A 30 -7.28 2.92 10.46
N MET A 31 -6.45 1.95 10.04
CA MET A 31 -5.30 2.27 9.22
C MET A 31 -5.73 2.81 7.86
N HIS A 32 -6.73 2.17 7.25
CA HIS A 32 -7.18 2.61 5.94
C HIS A 32 -7.81 4.00 6.00
N ALA A 33 -8.52 4.31 7.07
CA ALA A 33 -9.08 5.64 7.24
C ALA A 33 -7.98 6.69 7.27
N LYS A 34 -6.86 6.39 7.91
CA LYS A 34 -5.73 7.31 7.94
C LYS A 34 -5.10 7.44 6.56
N ILE A 35 -4.99 6.34 5.84
CA ILE A 35 -4.44 6.37 4.49
C ILE A 35 -5.33 7.21 3.58
N GLN A 36 -6.64 7.03 3.66
CA GLN A 36 -7.56 7.81 2.85
C GLN A 36 -7.39 9.29 3.10
N SER A 37 -7.34 9.68 4.38
CA SER A 37 -7.17 11.09 4.73
C SER A 37 -5.87 11.65 4.18
N ALA A 38 -4.80 10.88 4.30
CA ALA A 38 -3.50 11.34 3.84
C ALA A 38 -3.48 11.50 2.33
N LEU A 39 -4.05 10.53 1.62
CA LEU A 39 -4.06 10.59 0.15
C LEU A 39 -4.96 11.70 -0.35
N ASP A 40 -6.11 11.88 0.29
CA ASP A 40 -7.01 12.97 -0.10
C ASP A 40 -6.34 14.33 0.09
N ALA A 41 -5.56 14.47 1.14
CA ALA A 41 -4.88 15.73 1.42
C ALA A 41 -3.77 16.00 0.42
N LEU A 42 -3.14 14.94 -0.10
CA LEU A 42 -2.05 15.13 -1.06
C LEU A 42 -2.55 15.54 -2.42
N GLY A 43 -3.74 15.11 -2.81
CA GLY A 43 -4.26 15.40 -4.13
C GLY A 43 -3.54 14.70 -5.28
N LYS A 44 -2.79 13.64 -4.98
CA LYS A 44 -2.10 12.89 -6.01
C LYS A 44 -2.83 11.59 -6.28
N THR A 45 -2.71 11.09 -7.49
CA THR A 45 -3.32 9.81 -7.82
C THR A 45 -2.53 8.69 -7.15
N ALA A 46 -3.25 7.72 -6.64
CA ALA A 46 -2.61 6.67 -5.86
C ALA A 46 -3.37 5.37 -5.95
N GLU A 47 -2.67 4.28 -5.77
CA GLU A 47 -3.28 2.98 -5.53
C GLU A 47 -2.78 2.47 -4.19
N VAL A 48 -3.58 1.67 -3.53
CA VAL A 48 -3.23 1.08 -2.24
C VAL A 48 -3.33 -0.42 -2.41
N ILE A 49 -2.22 -1.11 -2.35
CA ILE A 49 -2.16 -2.55 -2.58
C ILE A 49 -1.96 -3.25 -1.25
N TYR A 50 -2.97 -3.96 -0.80
CA TYR A 50 -2.87 -4.78 0.38
C TYR A 50 -2.55 -6.20 -0.06
N VAL A 51 -1.53 -6.79 0.53
CA VAL A 51 -1.17 -8.16 0.22
C VAL A 51 -1.45 -9.01 1.44
N ASP A 52 -2.51 -9.81 1.38
CA ASP A 52 -2.86 -10.68 2.49
C ASP A 52 -1.99 -11.92 2.44
N ASP A 53 -1.15 -12.08 3.45
CA ASP A 53 -0.17 -13.15 3.50
C ASP A 53 -0.73 -14.37 4.23
N GLY A 54 -1.91 -14.80 3.82
CA GLY A 54 -2.49 -16.01 4.37
C GLY A 54 -3.09 -15.83 5.75
N SER A 55 -3.76 -14.69 6.02
CA SER A 55 -4.37 -14.45 7.31
C SER A 55 -5.40 -15.52 7.65
N THR A 56 -5.49 -15.87 8.92
CA THR A 56 -6.49 -16.81 9.39
C THR A 56 -7.66 -16.11 10.09
N ASP A 57 -7.57 -14.82 10.31
CA ASP A 57 -8.64 -14.05 10.92
C ASP A 57 -9.51 -13.43 9.83
N LYS A 58 -10.20 -12.35 10.10
CA LYS A 58 -11.10 -11.70 9.16
C LYS A 58 -10.42 -10.66 8.30
N SER A 59 -9.09 -10.62 8.29
CA SER A 59 -8.37 -9.61 7.53
C SER A 59 -8.76 -9.60 6.06
N LEU A 60 -8.80 -10.76 5.42
CA LEU A 60 -9.11 -10.79 3.98
C LEU A 60 -10.51 -10.28 3.71
N GLU A 61 -11.49 -10.64 4.55
CA GLU A 61 -12.85 -10.13 4.40
C GLU A 61 -12.87 -8.61 4.47
N ILE A 62 -12.14 -8.05 5.44
CA ILE A 62 -12.11 -6.61 5.62
C ILE A 62 -11.46 -5.95 4.43
N LEU A 63 -10.37 -6.53 3.91
CA LEU A 63 -9.71 -5.97 2.75
C LEU A 63 -10.65 -5.93 1.54
N LYS A 64 -11.45 -6.97 1.37
CA LYS A 64 -12.41 -6.98 0.28
C LYS A 64 -13.46 -5.89 0.45
N GLU A 65 -13.88 -5.62 1.68
CA GLU A 65 -14.80 -4.53 1.95
C GLU A 65 -14.17 -3.19 1.62
N LEU A 66 -12.90 -3.02 1.96
CA LEU A 66 -12.22 -1.77 1.67
C LEU A 66 -12.09 -1.58 0.16
N ALA A 67 -11.81 -2.64 -0.56
CA ALA A 67 -11.71 -2.55 -2.02
C ALA A 67 -13.05 -2.20 -2.65
N ALA A 68 -14.15 -2.66 -2.06
CA ALA A 68 -15.46 -2.36 -2.59
C ALA A 68 -15.83 -0.89 -2.35
N SER A 69 -15.29 -0.28 -1.31
CA SER A 69 -15.66 1.09 -0.96
C SER A 69 -14.65 2.14 -1.41
N ASP A 70 -13.45 1.75 -1.79
CA ASP A 70 -12.41 2.69 -2.18
C ASP A 70 -11.78 2.17 -3.47
N ALA A 71 -12.01 2.86 -4.57
CA ALA A 71 -11.54 2.43 -5.88
C ALA A 71 -10.02 2.37 -5.99
N ARG A 72 -9.29 2.99 -5.07
CA ARG A 72 -7.84 2.96 -5.08
C ARG A 72 -7.30 1.64 -4.56
N VAL A 73 -8.13 0.86 -3.85
CA VAL A 73 -7.67 -0.34 -3.17
C VAL A 73 -7.62 -1.55 -4.09
N ARG A 74 -6.52 -2.25 -4.05
CA ARG A 74 -6.35 -3.52 -4.73
C ARG A 74 -5.90 -4.53 -3.70
N VAL A 75 -6.41 -5.75 -3.77
CA VAL A 75 -6.10 -6.79 -2.80
C VAL A 75 -5.47 -7.96 -3.50
N ILE A 76 -4.33 -8.39 -2.99
CA ILE A 76 -3.67 -9.61 -3.45
C ILE A 76 -3.74 -10.59 -2.31
N SER A 77 -4.24 -11.79 -2.56
CA SER A 77 -4.37 -12.81 -1.53
C SER A 77 -3.43 -13.94 -1.86
N LEU A 78 -2.45 -14.16 -0.99
CA LEU A 78 -1.55 -15.28 -1.15
C LEU A 78 -2.23 -16.53 -0.58
N ARG A 79 -1.93 -17.67 -1.16
CA ARG A 79 -2.64 -18.88 -0.77
C ARG A 79 -2.34 -19.32 0.65
N ARG A 80 -1.22 -18.93 1.17
CA ARG A 80 -0.84 -19.27 2.53
C ARG A 80 0.18 -18.26 2.99
N ASN A 81 0.62 -18.39 4.22
CA ASN A 81 1.62 -17.50 4.76
C ASN A 81 2.98 -17.86 4.17
N TYR A 82 3.50 -16.98 3.33
CA TYR A 82 4.81 -17.13 2.73
C TYR A 82 5.85 -16.23 3.38
N GLY A 83 5.42 -15.32 4.23
CA GLY A 83 6.33 -14.43 4.92
C GLY A 83 6.26 -13.01 4.39
N GLN A 84 6.74 -12.07 5.20
CA GLN A 84 6.64 -10.66 4.86
C GLN A 84 7.42 -10.30 3.61
N THR A 85 8.57 -10.93 3.39
CA THR A 85 9.36 -10.64 2.20
C THR A 85 8.60 -11.01 0.94
N ALA A 86 7.94 -12.17 0.95
CA ALA A 86 7.16 -12.59 -0.21
C ALA A 86 5.99 -11.65 -0.44
N ALA A 87 5.33 -11.20 0.64
CA ALA A 87 4.21 -10.29 0.50
C ALA A 87 4.68 -8.94 -0.04
N MET A 88 5.82 -8.46 0.42
CA MET A 88 6.37 -7.20 -0.09
C MET A 88 6.73 -7.33 -1.56
N SER A 89 7.33 -8.45 -1.96
CA SER A 89 7.66 -8.68 -3.36
C SER A 89 6.41 -8.67 -4.23
N ALA A 90 5.34 -9.31 -3.75
CA ALA A 90 4.10 -9.34 -4.51
C ALA A 90 3.53 -7.93 -4.69
N GLY A 91 3.63 -7.11 -3.65
CA GLY A 91 3.17 -5.72 -3.73
C GLY A 91 3.99 -4.92 -4.73
N ILE A 92 5.30 -5.07 -4.69
CA ILE A 92 6.17 -4.36 -5.60
C ILE A 92 5.88 -4.78 -7.04
N ASP A 93 5.73 -6.08 -7.27
CA ASP A 93 5.47 -6.56 -8.63
C ASP A 93 4.14 -6.06 -9.17
N ALA A 94 3.16 -5.86 -8.31
CA ALA A 94 1.85 -5.41 -8.74
C ALA A 94 1.75 -3.90 -8.87
N ALA A 95 2.69 -3.16 -8.30
CA ALA A 95 2.60 -1.71 -8.25
C ALA A 95 2.79 -1.09 -9.62
N LYS A 96 1.99 -0.10 -9.93
CA LYS A 96 2.02 0.57 -11.23
C LYS A 96 2.44 2.03 -11.11
N GLY A 97 2.59 2.53 -9.90
CA GLY A 97 2.93 3.93 -9.71
C GLY A 97 4.39 4.23 -9.94
N ASP A 98 4.71 5.49 -10.12
CA ASP A 98 6.09 5.92 -10.29
C ASP A 98 6.84 5.89 -8.98
N ILE A 99 6.15 6.08 -7.87
CA ILE A 99 6.76 6.11 -6.55
C ILE A 99 6.15 4.99 -5.73
N LEU A 100 6.98 4.13 -5.19
CA LEU A 100 6.54 2.98 -4.41
C LEU A 100 6.78 3.24 -2.93
N ILE A 101 5.74 3.11 -2.12
CA ILE A 101 5.83 3.38 -0.69
C ILE A 101 5.35 2.16 0.09
N PRO A 102 6.28 1.44 0.73
CA PRO A 102 5.87 0.33 1.57
C PRO A 102 5.44 0.82 2.95
N MET A 103 4.43 0.20 3.52
CA MET A 103 3.97 0.55 4.85
C MET A 103 3.58 -0.73 5.60
N ASP A 104 3.54 -0.64 6.91
CA ASP A 104 3.03 -1.75 7.73
C ASP A 104 1.58 -1.48 8.08
N ALA A 105 0.80 -2.54 8.19
CA ALA A 105 -0.63 -2.41 8.45
C ALA A 105 -0.99 -2.40 9.94
N ASP A 106 -0.01 -2.28 10.80
CA ASP A 106 -0.23 -2.41 12.23
C ASP A 106 -0.27 -1.09 12.99
N LEU A 107 -0.47 0.01 12.26
CA LEU A 107 -0.57 1.36 12.83
C LEU A 107 0.74 1.92 13.38
N GLN A 108 1.85 1.26 13.11
CA GLN A 108 3.14 1.79 13.56
C GLN A 108 3.64 2.90 12.67
N ASN A 109 3.11 3.00 11.47
CA ASN A 109 3.49 4.06 10.55
C ASN A 109 2.36 5.07 10.48
N ASP A 110 2.72 6.32 10.32
CA ASP A 110 1.71 7.37 10.18
C ASP A 110 1.61 7.73 8.71
N PRO A 111 0.46 7.45 8.08
CA PRO A 111 0.31 7.81 6.66
C PRO A 111 0.54 9.29 6.37
N ALA A 112 0.39 10.15 7.36
CA ALA A 112 0.68 11.56 7.15
C ALA A 112 2.14 11.81 6.81
N ASP A 113 3.03 10.86 7.11
CA ASP A 113 4.44 10.99 6.77
C ASP A 113 4.69 10.85 5.28
N ILE A 114 3.70 10.39 4.53
CA ILE A 114 3.85 10.25 3.08
C ILE A 114 4.23 11.57 2.46
N LYS A 115 3.59 12.64 2.89
CA LYS A 115 3.89 13.96 2.34
C LYS A 115 5.35 14.31 2.56
N ARG A 116 5.86 14.04 3.75
CA ARG A 116 7.25 14.36 4.07
C ARG A 116 8.21 13.53 3.23
N LEU A 117 7.88 12.26 3.00
CA LEU A 117 8.71 11.42 2.17
C LEU A 117 8.77 11.94 0.74
N LEU A 118 7.63 12.37 0.21
CA LEU A 118 7.59 12.91 -1.14
C LEU A 118 8.39 14.19 -1.27
N GLU A 119 8.37 15.02 -0.23
CA GLU A 119 9.16 16.23 -0.24
C GLU A 119 10.65 15.92 -0.30
N LYS A 120 11.06 14.87 0.41
CA LYS A 120 12.46 14.47 0.36
C LYS A 120 12.87 13.96 -1.01
N LEU A 121 11.99 13.24 -1.67
CA LEU A 121 12.29 12.78 -3.02
C LEU A 121 12.45 13.95 -3.98
N ASN A 122 11.60 14.96 -3.81
CA ASN A 122 11.71 16.15 -4.64
C ASN A 122 13.00 16.93 -4.40
N GLU A 123 13.63 16.71 -3.25
CA GLU A 123 14.89 17.36 -2.94
C GLU A 123 16.08 16.59 -3.49
N GLY A 124 15.85 15.51 -4.21
CA GLY A 124 16.92 14.79 -4.86
C GLY A 124 17.33 13.48 -4.23
N TYR A 125 16.61 13.05 -3.19
CA TYR A 125 16.92 11.76 -2.59
C TYR A 125 16.29 10.67 -3.45
N ASP A 126 17.04 9.59 -3.66
CA ASP A 126 16.52 8.47 -4.43
C ASP A 126 15.70 7.51 -3.57
N VAL A 127 16.09 7.32 -2.33
CA VAL A 127 15.41 6.39 -1.44
C VAL A 127 15.20 7.06 -0.10
N VAL A 128 13.98 7.02 0.39
CA VAL A 128 13.66 7.61 1.67
C VAL A 128 12.90 6.58 2.51
N SER A 129 13.32 6.40 3.76
CA SER A 129 12.67 5.46 4.65
C SER A 129 12.35 6.16 5.96
N GLY A 130 11.23 6.81 6.00
CA GLY A 130 10.88 7.65 7.15
C GLY A 130 10.39 6.89 8.35
N TRP A 131 9.64 5.83 8.10
CA TRP A 131 9.02 5.17 9.22
C TRP A 131 9.89 4.10 9.85
N ARG A 132 10.98 3.73 9.23
CA ARG A 132 11.85 2.74 9.80
C ARG A 132 13.25 3.30 9.94
N LYS A 133 13.31 4.54 10.34
CA LYS A 133 14.60 5.19 10.33
C LYS A 133 15.57 4.60 11.33
N ASN A 134 15.10 3.84 12.28
CA ASN A 134 16.02 3.21 13.21
C ASN A 134 16.48 1.85 12.72
N ARG A 135 15.95 1.36 11.62
CA ARG A 135 16.39 0.10 11.12
C ARG A 135 17.70 0.32 10.49
N GLN A 136 18.60 -0.51 10.76
CA GLN A 136 19.86 -0.37 10.13
C GLN A 136 19.92 -1.24 8.94
N ASP A 137 18.99 -1.05 8.04
CA ASP A 137 18.91 -1.87 6.87
C ASP A 137 20.09 -1.69 6.08
N LYS A 138 20.61 -2.73 5.65
CA LYS A 138 21.65 -2.60 4.85
C LYS A 138 21.21 -2.62 3.55
N LEU A 139 20.44 -2.08 3.13
CA LEU A 139 19.93 -2.06 1.80
C LEU A 139 20.83 -2.55 0.74
#